data_6d64cd277b3c47bced5d316edd2aba2b
#
_entry.id   6d64cd277b3c47bced5d316edd2aba2b
#
_cell.length_a   1.000
_cell.length_b   1.000
_cell.length_c   1.000
_cell.angle_alpha   90.00
_cell.angle_beta   90.00
_cell.angle_gamma   90.00
#
_symmetry.space_group_name_H-M   'P 1'
#
loop_
_entity.id
_entity.type
_entity.pdbx_description
1 polymer ?
#
loop_
_entity_poly.entity_id
_entity_poly.type
_entity_poly.pdbx_seq_one_letter_code
_entity_poly.pdbx_strand_id
1 'polypeptide(L)' 'MRKTLSFDKGKMNVLLLEGVHPVAAELLKEDGYTAIEVRSQAIEPLELKRVLSDVHLLGIRSRTQVTQDIIQSAPKL' A
#
# COMPACT_ATOMS: atom_id res chain seq x y z
N MET A 1 -4.75 -3.86 -25.72
CA MET A 1 -4.84 -3.31 -25.09
C MET A 1 -5.04 -2.43 -24.67
N ARG A 2 -5.27 -2.41 -24.32
CA ARG A 2 -5.59 -1.57 -23.87
C ARG A 2 -5.07 -0.79 -23.19
N LYS A 3 -4.77 -0.18 -22.95
CA LYS A 3 -4.41 0.64 -22.37
C LYS A 3 -4.79 1.57 -21.94
N THR A 4 -5.30 1.55 -22.00
CA THR A 4 -5.74 2.74 -21.74
C THR A 4 -5.84 3.21 -20.39
N LEU A 5 -6.12 2.48 -19.53
CA LEU A 5 -6.03 2.84 -18.22
C LEU A 5 -4.66 2.77 -17.83
N SER A 6 -3.94 3.72 -18.09
CA SER A 6 -2.58 3.66 -17.83
C SER A 6 -2.31 4.21 -16.48
N PHE A 7 -2.39 3.43 -15.50
CA PHE A 7 -1.77 3.77 -14.26
C PHE A 7 -0.28 3.58 -14.42
N ASP A 8 0.47 4.58 -14.13
CA ASP A 8 1.92 4.44 -14.08
C ASP A 8 2.27 3.78 -12.75
N LYS A 9 2.52 2.49 -12.80
CA LYS A 9 2.80 1.72 -11.59
C LYS A 9 4.05 2.23 -10.87
N GLY A 10 4.99 2.80 -11.59
CA GLY A 10 6.18 3.37 -10.97
C GLY A 10 5.89 4.59 -10.11
N LYS A 11 4.74 5.23 -10.30
CA LYS A 11 4.34 6.38 -9.50
C LYS A 11 3.35 6.04 -8.42
N MET A 12 2.92 4.79 -8.32
CA MET A 12 1.99 4.38 -7.28
C MET A 12 2.76 3.96 -6.04
N ASN A 13 2.33 4.48 -4.90
CA ASN A 13 2.97 4.17 -3.64
C ASN A 13 2.32 2.95 -3.02
N VAL A 14 3.14 1.96 -2.69
CA VAL A 14 2.71 0.70 -2.10
C VAL A 14 3.25 0.59 -0.69
N LEU A 15 2.39 0.25 0.26
CA LEU A 15 2.80 0.05 1.64
C LEU A 15 2.40 -1.36 2.07
N LEU A 16 3.37 -2.16 2.50
CA LEU A 16 3.14 -3.52 2.97
C LEU A 16 3.49 -3.58 4.44
N LEU A 17 2.53 -3.93 5.27
CA LEU A 17 2.69 -3.92 6.73
C LEU A 17 2.67 -5.33 7.29
N GLU A 18 3.08 -5.45 8.55
CA GLU A 18 2.93 -6.67 9.36
C GLU A 18 3.67 -7.86 8.79
N GLY A 19 4.76 -7.59 8.07
CA GLY A 19 5.54 -8.68 7.52
C GLY A 19 4.79 -9.54 6.51
N VAL A 20 3.93 -8.91 5.70
CA VAL A 20 3.27 -9.65 4.63
C VAL A 20 4.31 -10.40 3.83
N HIS A 21 3.94 -11.55 3.30
CA HIS A 21 4.85 -12.51 2.71
C HIS A 21 5.91 -11.82 1.82
N PRO A 22 7.20 -12.09 2.05
CA PRO A 22 8.26 -11.37 1.32
C PRO A 22 8.15 -11.45 -0.19
N VAL A 23 7.59 -12.53 -0.72
CA VAL A 23 7.42 -12.69 -2.15
C VAL A 23 6.50 -11.62 -2.74
N ALA A 24 5.60 -11.07 -1.93
CA ALA A 24 4.67 -10.05 -2.42
C ALA A 24 5.40 -8.84 -2.97
N ALA A 25 6.43 -8.37 -2.26
CA ALA A 25 7.19 -7.21 -2.72
C ALA A 25 7.90 -7.50 -4.04
N GLU A 26 8.44 -8.70 -4.18
CA GLU A 26 9.14 -9.07 -5.40
C GLU A 26 8.19 -9.18 -6.58
N LEU A 27 7.02 -9.77 -6.37
CA LEU A 27 6.02 -9.89 -7.42
C LEU A 27 5.54 -8.52 -7.89
N LEU A 28 5.36 -7.59 -6.94
CA LEU A 28 4.95 -6.25 -7.29
C LEU A 28 6.02 -5.52 -8.08
N LYS A 29 7.29 -5.72 -7.71
CA LYS A 29 8.38 -5.12 -8.46
C LYS A 29 8.44 -5.65 -9.89
N GLU A 30 8.23 -6.95 -10.07
CA GLU A 30 8.22 -7.55 -11.40
C GLU A 30 7.07 -7.02 -12.23
N ASP A 31 5.98 -6.63 -11.58
CA ASP A 31 4.81 -6.12 -12.28
C ASP A 31 4.91 -4.61 -12.55
N GLY A 32 6.00 -3.98 -12.15
CA GLY A 32 6.24 -2.57 -12.49
C GLY A 32 6.17 -1.59 -11.34
N TYR A 33 5.79 -2.03 -10.14
CA TYR A 33 5.75 -1.14 -8.98
C TYR A 33 7.15 -0.94 -8.43
N THR A 34 7.57 0.30 -8.26
CA THR A 34 8.90 0.62 -7.75
C THR A 34 8.89 1.34 -6.41
N ALA A 35 7.80 2.04 -6.08
CA ALA A 35 7.70 2.77 -4.82
C ALA A 35 7.04 1.88 -3.77
N ILE A 36 7.77 0.89 -3.27
CA ILE A 36 7.26 -0.10 -2.33
C ILE A 36 7.96 0.06 -0.99
N GLU A 37 7.19 0.32 0.06
CA GLU A 37 7.70 0.36 1.42
C GLU A 37 7.21 -0.88 2.15
N VAL A 38 8.12 -1.58 2.84
CA VAL A 38 7.79 -2.79 3.58
C VAL A 38 8.14 -2.57 5.04
N ARG A 39 7.19 -2.86 5.92
CA ARG A 39 7.40 -2.79 7.37
C ARG A 39 6.99 -4.09 8.01
N SER A 40 7.76 -4.52 9.01
CA SER A 40 7.50 -5.78 9.69
C SER A 40 6.37 -5.69 10.71
N GLN A 41 5.97 -4.50 11.09
CA GLN A 41 4.98 -4.30 12.15
C GLN A 41 3.80 -3.49 11.65
N ALA A 42 2.73 -3.51 12.44
CA ALA A 42 1.59 -2.65 12.19
C ALA A 42 1.94 -1.21 12.59
N ILE A 43 1.22 -0.25 12.02
CA ILE A 43 1.40 1.16 12.33
C ILE A 43 0.21 1.62 13.18
N GLU A 44 0.47 2.46 14.18
CA GLU A 44 -0.61 2.99 15.01
C GLU A 44 -1.60 3.78 14.16
N PRO A 45 -2.90 3.79 14.56
CA PRO A 45 -3.93 4.43 13.72
C PRO A 45 -3.65 5.88 13.35
N LEU A 46 -3.15 6.69 14.27
CA LEU A 46 -2.88 8.09 13.96
C LEU A 46 -1.77 8.24 12.93
N GLU A 47 -0.72 7.44 13.08
CA GLU A 47 0.37 7.46 12.13
C GLU A 47 -0.08 6.89 10.79
N LEU A 48 -0.89 5.84 10.84
CA LEU A 48 -1.40 5.20 9.64
C LEU A 48 -2.20 6.19 8.78
N LYS A 49 -3.01 7.02 9.42
CA LYS A 49 -3.76 8.03 8.67
C LYS A 49 -2.85 8.97 7.91
N ARG A 50 -1.74 9.37 8.54
CA ARG A 50 -0.79 10.28 7.90
C ARG A 50 -0.07 9.59 6.74
N VAL A 51 0.37 8.37 6.97
CA VAL A 51 1.12 7.64 5.95
C VAL A 51 0.24 7.31 4.75
N LEU A 52 -1.02 6.94 4.99
CA LEU A 52 -1.91 6.52 3.92
C LEU A 52 -2.38 7.65 3.02
N SER A 53 -2.16 8.90 3.40
CA SER A 53 -2.62 10.02 2.59
C SER A 53 -2.06 9.97 1.16
N ASP A 54 -0.93 9.31 0.96
CA ASP A 54 -0.29 9.24 -0.34
C ASP A 54 -0.10 7.80 -0.83
N VAL A 55 -0.75 6.84 -0.20
CA VAL A 55 -0.61 5.42 -0.54
C VAL A 55 -1.74 4.98 -1.47
N HIS A 56 -1.37 4.25 -2.52
CA HIS A 56 -2.32 3.73 -3.51
C HIS A 56 -2.69 2.27 -3.25
N LEU A 57 -1.77 1.50 -2.71
CA LEU A 57 -1.99 0.07 -2.48
C LEU A 57 -1.47 -0.29 -1.09
N LEU A 58 -2.31 -0.93 -0.30
CA LEU A 58 -1.97 -1.30 1.07
C LEU A 58 -2.11 -2.81 1.26
N GLY A 59 -1.03 -3.45 1.75
CA GLY A 59 -1.06 -4.86 2.11
C GLY A 59 -0.98 -5.00 3.63
N ILE A 60 -1.90 -5.75 4.21
CA ILE A 60 -1.97 -5.93 5.66
C ILE A 60 -2.24 -7.39 5.99
N ARG A 61 -2.15 -7.71 7.29
CA ARG A 61 -2.56 -9.01 7.81
C ARG A 61 -3.66 -8.77 8.85
N SER A 62 -3.55 -9.38 10.02
CA SER A 62 -4.65 -9.38 10.97
C SER A 62 -4.59 -8.27 12.01
N ARG A 63 -3.46 -7.59 12.16
CA ARG A 63 -3.33 -6.58 13.21
C ARG A 63 -3.86 -5.21 12.81
N THR A 64 -3.70 -4.85 11.57
CA THR A 64 -4.15 -3.55 11.08
C THR A 64 -5.63 -3.60 10.80
N GLN A 65 -6.38 -2.65 11.35
CA GLN A 65 -7.80 -2.56 11.09
C GLN A 65 -8.05 -1.39 10.16
N VAL A 66 -8.61 -1.67 9.01
CA VAL A 66 -8.92 -0.63 8.03
C VAL A 66 -10.36 -0.20 8.28
N THR A 67 -10.52 0.78 9.16
CA THR A 67 -11.83 1.31 9.49
C THR A 67 -12.24 2.36 8.47
N GLN A 68 -13.50 2.77 8.55
CA GLN A 68 -13.99 3.84 7.67
C GLN A 68 -13.18 5.13 7.87
N ASP A 69 -12.80 5.41 9.11
CA ASP A 69 -12.00 6.58 9.42
C ASP A 69 -10.64 6.52 8.71
N ILE A 70 -10.02 5.35 8.69
CA ILE A 70 -8.75 5.15 8.00
C ILE A 70 -8.94 5.33 6.49
N ILE A 71 -10.00 4.75 5.94
CA ILE A 71 -10.27 4.86 4.51
C ILE A 71 -10.48 6.31 4.10
N GLN A 72 -11.15 7.10 4.92
CA GLN A 72 -11.37 8.51 4.62
C GLN A 72 -10.07 9.30 4.60
N SER A 73 -9.05 8.82 5.31
CA SER A 73 -7.73 9.46 5.32
C SER A 73 -6.85 9.02 4.16
N ALA A 74 -7.33 8.12 3.32
CA ALA A 74 -6.53 7.54 2.23
C ALA A 74 -7.23 7.77 0.88
N PRO A 75 -7.22 9.00 0.39
CA PRO A 75 -8.00 9.33 -0.82
C PRO A 75 -7.48 8.67 -2.09
N LYS A 76 -6.25 8.19 -2.09
CA LYS A 76 -5.67 7.55 -3.27
C LYS A 76 -5.78 6.04 -3.25
N LEU A 77 -6.21 5.50 -2.13
CA LEU A 77 -6.26 4.06 -1.95
C LEU A 77 -7.36 3.39 -2.76
#